data_f57cb0b05a1bd4faa457b3571ac93940
#
_entry.id   f57cb0b05a1bd4faa457b3571ac93940
#
_cell.length_a   1.000
_cell.length_b   1.000
_cell.length_c   1.000
_cell.angle_alpha   90.00
_cell.angle_beta   90.00
_cell.angle_gamma   90.00
#
_symmetry.space_group_name_H-M   'P 1'
#
loop_
_entity.id
_entity.type
_entity.pdbx_description
1 polymer ?
#
loop_
_entity_poly.entity_id
_entity_poly.type
_entity_poly.pdbx_seq_one_letter_code
_entity_poly.pdbx_strand_id
1 'polypeptide(L)'
;LGSIRGTIRDVAGSIIGTQDTELLSGLDPKQAVWLNKDKLIEAVGEAWSGTASLKISSPMPNLRLLNLNFVNDETFFNFSCFESGENGRVYLITNASSKNISETHFVNLGDSASNVSGSLFSSSGEALGSPGSLSDQIAPGGRAILSANDFEDALGVETWDGPALFEIESDKNFALMTKLTSPSGLISNTNC
;
A
#
# COMPACT_ATOMS: atom_id res chain seq x y z
N LEU A 1 -10.97 28.73 2.57
CA LEU A 1 -9.85 28.22 1.78
C LEU A 1 -9.06 27.23 2.60
N GLY A 2 -8.90 26.01 2.08
CA GLY A 2 -8.16 24.96 2.73
C GLY A 2 -6.75 24.79 2.16
N SER A 3 -5.85 24.20 2.94
CA SER A 3 -4.52 23.81 2.47
C SER A 3 -4.35 22.29 2.60
N ILE A 4 -3.52 21.74 1.74
CA ILE A 4 -3.08 20.36 1.78
C ILE A 4 -1.58 20.35 2.02
N ARG A 5 -1.14 19.64 3.04
CA ARG A 5 0.27 19.43 3.36
C ARG A 5 0.61 17.96 3.18
N GLY A 6 1.88 17.65 2.93
CA GLY A 6 2.28 16.28 2.77
C GLY A 6 3.74 16.01 3.04
N THR A 7 4.03 14.73 3.26
CA THR A 7 5.38 14.17 3.39
C THR A 7 5.51 13.01 2.44
N ILE A 8 6.52 13.02 1.59
CA ILE A 8 6.84 11.92 0.69
C ILE A 8 7.95 11.07 1.31
N ARG A 9 7.81 9.76 1.22
CA ARG A 9 8.81 8.80 1.71
C ARG A 9 9.11 7.75 0.64
N ASP A 10 10.35 7.33 0.59
CA ASP A 10 10.78 6.18 -0.23
C ASP A 10 10.30 4.84 0.38
N VAL A 11 10.70 3.74 -0.24
CA VAL A 11 10.34 2.38 0.22
C VAL A 11 10.89 2.07 1.60
N ALA A 12 12.08 2.61 1.92
CA ALA A 12 12.72 2.43 3.23
C ALA A 12 12.12 3.30 4.34
N GLY A 13 11.21 4.22 4.00
CA GLY A 13 10.61 5.15 4.96
C GLY A 13 11.38 6.48 5.11
N SER A 14 12.48 6.66 4.37
CA SER A 14 13.24 7.91 4.39
C SER A 14 12.44 9.04 3.75
N ILE A 15 12.53 10.24 4.33
CA ILE A 15 11.85 11.42 3.80
C ILE A 15 12.54 11.87 2.52
N ILE A 16 11.74 12.15 1.49
CA ILE A 16 12.19 12.75 0.23
C ILE A 16 11.89 14.24 0.31
N GLY A 17 12.93 15.05 0.28
CA GLY A 17 12.82 16.50 0.34
C GLY A 17 12.29 17.03 1.67
N THR A 18 11.42 18.04 1.62
CA THR A 18 10.89 18.72 2.81
C THR A 18 9.70 17.97 3.41
N GLN A 19 9.79 17.68 4.71
CA GLN A 19 8.70 17.08 5.47
C GLN A 19 7.57 18.07 5.70
N ASP A 20 6.32 17.57 5.69
CA ASP A 20 5.10 18.34 5.97
C ASP A 20 5.04 19.67 5.19
N THR A 21 5.43 19.62 3.92
CA THR A 21 5.40 20.79 3.04
C THR A 21 4.00 21.10 2.55
N GLU A 22 3.74 22.34 2.19
CA GLU A 22 2.49 22.73 1.55
C GLU A 22 2.48 22.24 0.10
N LEU A 23 1.58 21.31 -0.21
CA LEU A 23 1.38 20.76 -1.55
C LEU A 23 0.40 21.60 -2.36
N LEU A 24 -0.55 22.22 -1.67
CA LEU A 24 -1.59 23.06 -2.26
C LEU A 24 -2.17 23.99 -1.21
N SER A 25 -2.39 25.27 -1.60
CA SER A 25 -3.11 26.27 -0.81
C SER A 25 -4.33 26.79 -1.56
N GLY A 26 -5.28 27.34 -0.80
CA GLY A 26 -6.42 28.05 -1.37
C GLY A 26 -7.46 27.17 -2.06
N LEU A 27 -7.65 25.92 -1.64
CA LEU A 27 -8.68 25.04 -2.19
C LEU A 27 -10.07 25.49 -1.73
N ASP A 28 -10.94 25.80 -2.68
CA ASP A 28 -12.33 26.16 -2.44
C ASP A 28 -13.24 24.95 -2.22
N PRO A 29 -14.37 25.09 -1.52
CA PRO A 29 -15.35 24.02 -1.40
C PRO A 29 -15.80 23.50 -2.77
N LYS A 30 -15.80 22.16 -2.92
CA LYS A 30 -16.16 21.45 -4.16
C LYS A 30 -15.17 21.60 -5.32
N GLN A 31 -14.05 22.25 -5.11
CA GLN A 31 -12.97 22.35 -6.10
C GLN A 31 -12.22 21.00 -6.17
N ALA A 32 -11.84 20.59 -7.38
CA ALA A 32 -10.94 19.47 -7.64
C ALA A 32 -9.63 19.98 -8.25
N VAL A 33 -8.51 19.46 -7.76
CA VAL A 33 -7.18 19.85 -8.25
C VAL A 33 -6.35 18.60 -8.49
N TRP A 34 -5.55 18.61 -9.56
CA TRP A 34 -4.59 17.56 -9.88
C TRP A 34 -3.22 17.91 -9.33
N LEU A 35 -2.66 17.00 -8.52
CA LEU A 35 -1.27 17.02 -8.09
C LEU A 35 -0.54 15.89 -8.85
N ASN A 36 0.14 16.25 -9.92
CA ASN A 36 1.01 15.31 -10.63
C ASN A 36 2.39 15.22 -9.97
N LYS A 37 3.23 14.28 -10.43
CA LYS A 37 4.58 14.06 -9.89
C LYS A 37 5.44 15.33 -9.93
N ASP A 38 5.38 16.10 -11.01
CA ASP A 38 6.22 17.30 -11.15
C ASP A 38 5.87 18.38 -10.11
N LYS A 39 4.59 18.62 -9.85
CA LYS A 39 4.13 19.51 -8.78
C LYS A 39 4.54 19.02 -7.39
N LEU A 40 4.53 17.71 -7.18
CA LEU A 40 4.99 17.14 -5.92
C LEU A 40 6.50 17.33 -5.75
N ILE A 41 7.30 17.09 -6.80
CA ILE A 41 8.75 17.35 -6.80
C ILE A 41 9.03 18.84 -6.52
N GLU A 42 8.33 19.76 -7.19
CA GLU A 42 8.47 21.19 -6.95
C GLU A 42 8.16 21.56 -5.48
N ALA A 43 7.09 21.01 -4.93
CA ALA A 43 6.67 21.28 -3.55
C ALA A 43 7.66 20.76 -2.50
N VAL A 44 8.18 19.53 -2.67
CA VAL A 44 9.11 18.92 -1.70
C VAL A 44 10.56 19.30 -1.93
N GLY A 45 10.90 19.84 -3.11
CA GLY A 45 12.24 20.30 -3.47
C GLY A 45 13.22 19.19 -3.85
N GLU A 46 12.77 17.96 -4.05
CA GLU A 46 13.61 16.80 -4.37
C GLU A 46 12.88 15.83 -5.31
N ALA A 47 13.60 15.34 -6.33
CA ALA A 47 13.09 14.34 -7.26
C ALA A 47 13.38 12.92 -6.74
N TRP A 48 12.50 11.97 -7.09
CA TRP A 48 12.70 10.56 -6.78
C TRP A 48 12.44 9.65 -7.97
N SER A 49 13.02 8.46 -7.91
CA SER A 49 12.78 7.37 -8.86
C SER A 49 11.96 6.25 -8.19
N GLY A 50 11.29 5.45 -9.01
CA GLY A 50 10.46 4.36 -8.50
C GLY A 50 9.18 4.83 -7.80
N THR A 51 8.69 4.01 -6.87
CA THR A 51 7.47 4.29 -6.11
C THR A 51 7.79 4.92 -4.76
N ALA A 52 6.94 5.84 -4.33
CA ALA A 52 7.01 6.49 -3.04
C ALA A 52 5.64 6.46 -2.36
N SER A 53 5.61 6.62 -1.05
CA SER A 53 4.39 6.83 -0.27
C SER A 53 4.20 8.32 0.01
N LEU A 54 2.96 8.80 -0.08
CA LEU A 54 2.59 10.17 0.23
C LEU A 54 1.62 10.18 1.41
N LYS A 55 2.06 10.70 2.54
CA LYS A 55 1.18 11.02 3.67
C LYS A 55 0.63 12.42 3.49
N ILE A 56 -0.69 12.56 3.53
CA ILE A 56 -1.38 13.84 3.38
C ILE A 56 -2.03 14.23 4.70
N SER A 57 -1.95 15.51 5.03
CA SER A 57 -2.68 16.15 6.12
C SER A 57 -3.41 17.39 5.62
N SER A 58 -4.61 17.63 6.15
CA SER A 58 -5.40 18.81 5.83
C SER A 58 -6.37 19.10 6.96
N PRO A 59 -6.63 20.38 7.28
CA PRO A 59 -7.68 20.78 8.21
C PRO A 59 -9.10 20.68 7.62
N MET A 60 -9.23 20.35 6.33
CA MET A 60 -10.52 20.27 5.66
C MET A 60 -11.27 18.98 6.05
N PRO A 61 -12.49 19.06 6.63
CA PRO A 61 -13.16 17.89 7.20
C PRO A 61 -13.66 16.88 6.16
N ASN A 62 -13.85 17.26 4.91
CA ASN A 62 -14.45 16.43 3.86
C ASN A 62 -13.54 16.28 2.64
N LEU A 63 -12.22 16.31 2.83
CA LEU A 63 -11.27 16.08 1.76
C LEU A 63 -11.48 14.66 1.20
N ARG A 64 -11.53 14.55 -0.14
CA ARG A 64 -11.52 13.28 -0.87
C ARG A 64 -10.27 13.23 -1.72
N LEU A 65 -9.60 12.11 -1.68
CA LEU A 65 -8.40 11.85 -2.47
C LEU A 65 -8.68 10.70 -3.44
N LEU A 66 -8.19 10.89 -4.65
CA LEU A 66 -8.19 9.87 -5.68
C LEU A 66 -6.77 9.78 -6.22
N ASN A 67 -6.15 8.62 -6.09
CA ASN A 67 -4.83 8.37 -6.65
C ASN A 67 -4.98 7.58 -7.95
N LEU A 68 -4.67 8.22 -9.08
CA LEU A 68 -4.67 7.61 -10.40
C LEU A 68 -3.24 7.33 -10.84
N ASN A 69 -2.99 6.08 -11.19
CA ASN A 69 -1.73 5.64 -11.76
C ASN A 69 -1.96 5.24 -13.22
N PHE A 70 -1.11 5.76 -14.10
CA PHE A 70 -1.15 5.46 -15.52
C PHE A 70 -0.01 4.48 -15.83
N VAL A 71 -0.34 3.35 -16.45
CA VAL A 71 0.64 2.37 -16.93
C VAL A 71 1.16 2.77 -18.31
N ASN A 72 0.26 3.32 -19.13
CA ASN A 72 0.50 3.87 -20.44
C ASN A 72 -0.59 4.94 -20.70
N ASP A 73 -0.62 5.53 -21.86
CA ASP A 73 -1.60 6.57 -22.21
C ASP A 73 -3.06 6.10 -22.23
N GLU A 74 -3.30 4.78 -22.22
CA GLU A 74 -4.63 4.19 -22.36
C GLU A 74 -5.11 3.48 -21.09
N THR A 75 -4.21 3.07 -20.20
CA THR A 75 -4.54 2.25 -19.03
C THR A 75 -4.22 2.97 -17.74
N PHE A 76 -5.22 3.15 -16.92
CA PHE A 76 -5.05 3.69 -15.56
C PHE A 76 -5.77 2.82 -14.53
N PHE A 77 -5.34 2.93 -13.28
CA PHE A 77 -5.96 2.28 -12.14
C PHE A 77 -5.93 3.17 -10.90
N ASN A 78 -6.87 2.95 -10.01
CA ASN A 78 -7.03 3.72 -8.78
C ASN A 78 -6.45 2.93 -7.60
N PHE A 79 -5.55 3.57 -6.85
CA PHE A 79 -4.98 3.07 -5.61
C PHE A 79 -5.42 3.87 -4.37
N SER A 80 -6.56 4.50 -4.41
CA SER A 80 -7.02 5.36 -3.30
C SER A 80 -7.38 4.59 -2.03
N CYS A 81 -7.50 3.27 -2.09
CA CYS A 81 -7.90 2.47 -0.95
C CYS A 81 -6.70 1.82 -0.29
N PHE A 82 -5.95 2.60 0.47
CA PHE A 82 -5.22 2.06 1.61
C PHE A 82 -6.17 2.05 2.80
N GLU A 83 -6.60 0.88 3.20
CA GLU A 83 -7.33 0.73 4.45
C GLU A 83 -6.35 0.79 5.62
N SER A 84 -6.75 1.41 6.74
CA SER A 84 -6.08 1.15 8.00
C SER A 84 -6.20 -0.34 8.30
N GLY A 85 -5.06 -1.01 8.43
CA GLY A 85 -5.02 -2.43 8.74
C GLY A 85 -5.45 -2.68 10.17
N GLU A 86 -6.18 -3.76 10.36
CA GLU A 86 -6.57 -4.28 11.66
C GLU A 86 -6.04 -5.70 11.78
N ASN A 87 -5.43 -6.02 12.92
CA ASN A 87 -4.99 -7.38 13.22
C ASN A 87 -6.21 -8.33 13.27
N GLY A 88 -6.03 -9.53 12.76
CA GLY A 88 -7.11 -10.53 12.66
C GLY A 88 -8.06 -10.33 11.48
N ARG A 89 -7.84 -9.31 10.62
CA ARG A 89 -8.58 -9.15 9.38
C ARG A 89 -7.96 -10.02 8.28
N VAL A 90 -8.81 -10.65 7.49
CA VAL A 90 -8.40 -11.50 6.37
C VAL A 90 -8.50 -10.77 5.03
N TYR A 91 -7.57 -11.08 4.16
CA TYR A 91 -7.46 -10.50 2.82
C TYR A 91 -7.28 -11.62 1.79
N LEU A 92 -7.53 -11.32 0.52
CA LEU A 92 -7.42 -12.28 -0.58
C LEU A 92 -6.02 -12.23 -1.20
N ILE A 93 -5.43 -13.40 -1.45
CA ILE A 93 -4.18 -13.57 -2.20
C ILE A 93 -4.27 -14.74 -3.17
N THR A 94 -3.60 -14.65 -4.31
CA THR A 94 -3.40 -15.76 -5.25
C THR A 94 -2.07 -16.44 -4.98
N ASN A 95 -1.96 -17.74 -5.29
CA ASN A 95 -0.68 -18.47 -5.18
C ASN A 95 0.35 -17.98 -6.22
N ALA A 96 1.63 -18.33 -6.00
CA ALA A 96 2.73 -17.90 -6.88
C ALA A 96 2.64 -18.50 -8.30
N SER A 97 2.01 -19.65 -8.48
CA SER A 97 1.80 -20.28 -9.78
C SER A 97 0.59 -19.74 -10.54
N SER A 98 -0.21 -18.85 -9.94
CA SER A 98 -1.36 -18.24 -10.56
C SER A 98 -0.96 -17.35 -11.74
N LYS A 99 -1.80 -17.36 -12.79
CA LYS A 99 -1.67 -16.39 -13.89
C LYS A 99 -2.00 -14.95 -13.45
N ASN A 100 -2.79 -14.80 -12.38
CA ASN A 100 -3.07 -13.50 -11.76
C ASN A 100 -2.07 -13.31 -10.63
N ILE A 101 -1.29 -12.23 -10.70
CA ILE A 101 -0.25 -11.94 -9.70
C ILE A 101 -0.84 -11.01 -8.65
N SER A 102 -0.82 -11.43 -7.40
CA SER A 102 -1.16 -10.56 -6.27
C SER A 102 0.10 -10.10 -5.53
N GLU A 103 0.07 -8.84 -5.12
CA GLU A 103 1.09 -8.20 -4.28
C GLU A 103 0.37 -7.45 -3.17
N THR A 104 0.79 -7.66 -1.94
CA THR A 104 0.29 -6.93 -0.78
C THR A 104 1.29 -5.85 -0.39
N HIS A 105 0.84 -4.62 -0.38
CA HIS A 105 1.62 -3.46 0.05
C HIS A 105 1.25 -3.14 1.50
N PHE A 106 2.18 -3.33 2.39
CA PHE A 106 2.08 -2.97 3.80
C PHE A 106 2.86 -1.69 4.06
N VAL A 107 2.27 -0.73 4.77
CA VAL A 107 2.92 0.52 5.17
C VAL A 107 2.87 0.65 6.68
N ASN A 108 4.02 0.80 7.34
CA ASN A 108 4.07 1.07 8.76
C ASN A 108 3.63 2.52 9.06
N LEU A 109 2.51 2.70 9.74
CA LEU A 109 1.98 3.99 10.18
C LEU A 109 2.41 4.36 11.60
N GLY A 110 3.12 3.47 12.29
CA GLY A 110 3.66 3.70 13.64
C GLY A 110 4.83 4.68 13.64
N ASP A 111 5.31 4.98 14.81
CA ASP A 111 6.43 5.88 15.11
C ASP A 111 7.77 5.17 15.33
N SER A 112 7.76 3.86 15.31
CA SER A 112 8.93 2.98 15.47
C SER A 112 8.88 1.84 14.46
N ALA A 113 9.97 1.08 14.33
CA ALA A 113 10.03 -0.07 13.42
C ALA A 113 8.96 -1.10 13.75
N SER A 114 8.37 -1.69 12.72
CA SER A 114 7.30 -2.69 12.79
C SER A 114 7.79 -4.03 12.30
N ASN A 115 7.32 -5.10 12.95
CA ASN A 115 7.42 -6.47 12.48
C ASN A 115 6.04 -6.93 12.01
N VAL A 116 6.03 -7.71 10.95
CA VAL A 116 4.81 -8.21 10.32
C VAL A 116 4.87 -9.73 10.28
N SER A 117 3.85 -10.36 10.83
CA SER A 117 3.62 -11.80 10.73
C SER A 117 2.28 -12.09 10.04
N GLY A 118 2.06 -13.33 9.66
CA GLY A 118 0.81 -13.70 9.02
C GLY A 118 0.51 -15.18 9.08
N SER A 119 -0.71 -15.48 8.69
CA SER A 119 -1.26 -16.82 8.54
C SER A 119 -2.01 -16.92 7.22
N LEU A 120 -2.02 -18.10 6.62
CA LEU A 120 -2.70 -18.35 5.35
C LEU A 120 -3.79 -19.41 5.55
N PHE A 121 -4.93 -19.19 4.90
CA PHE A 121 -6.08 -20.09 4.97
C PHE A 121 -6.60 -20.40 3.56
N SER A 122 -7.01 -21.64 3.35
CA SER A 122 -7.72 -22.03 2.12
C SER A 122 -9.09 -21.35 2.03
N SER A 123 -9.74 -21.47 0.89
CA SER A 123 -11.12 -21.01 0.72
C SER A 123 -12.15 -21.72 1.63
N SER A 124 -11.80 -22.88 2.18
CA SER A 124 -12.59 -23.61 3.19
C SER A 124 -12.30 -23.17 4.63
N GLY A 125 -11.32 -22.29 4.84
CA GLY A 125 -10.90 -21.82 6.17
C GLY A 125 -9.87 -22.72 6.86
N GLU A 126 -9.32 -23.71 6.16
CA GLU A 126 -8.25 -24.56 6.69
C GLU A 126 -6.92 -23.80 6.64
N ALA A 127 -6.13 -23.90 7.71
CA ALA A 127 -4.80 -23.31 7.76
C ALA A 127 -3.87 -23.95 6.72
N LEU A 128 -3.17 -23.10 5.97
CA LEU A 128 -2.14 -23.49 5.02
C LEU A 128 -0.78 -23.11 5.62
N GLY A 129 0.04 -24.12 5.92
CA GLY A 129 1.33 -23.93 6.59
C GLY A 129 1.22 -23.53 8.07
N SER A 130 2.23 -22.84 8.56
CA SER A 130 2.30 -22.35 9.94
C SER A 130 2.40 -20.82 9.96
N PRO A 131 1.85 -20.15 10.98
CA PRO A 131 2.07 -18.70 11.13
C PRO A 131 3.58 -18.37 11.11
N GLY A 132 3.97 -17.30 10.41
CA GLY A 132 5.36 -16.95 10.21
C GLY A 132 5.62 -15.46 10.10
N SER A 133 6.91 -15.05 10.21
CA SER A 133 7.34 -13.68 9.96
C SER A 133 7.35 -13.43 8.46
N LEU A 134 6.64 -12.38 8.04
CA LEU A 134 6.57 -11.92 6.64
C LEU A 134 7.56 -10.79 6.35
N SER A 135 7.84 -9.94 7.31
CA SER A 135 8.81 -8.86 7.19
C SER A 135 9.18 -8.31 8.55
N ASP A 136 10.45 -7.98 8.74
CA ASP A 136 10.99 -7.45 9.99
C ASP A 136 11.52 -6.04 9.81
N GLN A 137 11.48 -5.26 10.90
CA GLN A 137 12.14 -3.95 11.02
C GLN A 137 11.72 -2.92 9.94
N ILE A 138 10.44 -2.92 9.54
CA ILE A 138 9.91 -1.90 8.63
C ILE A 138 9.92 -0.56 9.35
N ALA A 139 10.73 0.39 8.88
CA ALA A 139 10.87 1.71 9.48
C ALA A 139 9.55 2.50 9.49
N PRO A 140 9.38 3.53 10.34
CA PRO A 140 8.22 4.42 10.32
C PRO A 140 7.98 5.03 8.94
N GLY A 141 6.77 4.84 8.39
CA GLY A 141 6.41 5.25 7.03
C GLY A 141 7.06 4.42 5.92
N GLY A 142 7.87 3.43 6.27
CA GLY A 142 8.42 2.45 5.35
C GLY A 142 7.37 1.46 4.86
N ARG A 143 7.70 0.73 3.79
CA ARG A 143 6.81 -0.19 3.12
C ARG A 143 7.46 -1.54 2.87
N ALA A 144 6.73 -2.62 3.13
CA ALA A 144 7.00 -3.94 2.60
C ALA A 144 6.06 -4.24 1.42
N ILE A 145 6.57 -4.93 0.41
CA ILE A 145 5.78 -5.49 -0.69
C ILE A 145 5.90 -7.00 -0.55
N LEU A 146 4.78 -7.67 -0.31
CA LEU A 146 4.69 -9.10 -0.07
C LEU A 146 4.03 -9.76 -1.28
N SER A 147 4.79 -10.57 -1.98
CA SER A 147 4.29 -11.42 -3.09
C SER A 147 3.74 -12.74 -2.56
N ALA A 148 3.12 -13.53 -3.42
CA ALA A 148 2.70 -14.89 -3.07
C ALA A 148 3.89 -15.77 -2.65
N ASN A 149 5.05 -15.64 -3.29
CA ASN A 149 6.26 -16.37 -2.91
C ASN A 149 6.71 -16.03 -1.48
N ASP A 150 6.63 -14.75 -1.08
CA ASP A 150 7.00 -14.35 0.28
C ASP A 150 6.11 -15.04 1.33
N PHE A 151 4.81 -15.23 1.02
CA PHE A 151 3.91 -15.99 1.89
C PHE A 151 4.24 -17.50 1.87
N GLU A 152 4.49 -18.08 0.70
CA GLU A 152 4.86 -19.50 0.55
C GLU A 152 6.13 -19.81 1.35
N ASP A 153 7.17 -19.01 1.20
CA ASP A 153 8.45 -19.17 1.89
C ASP A 153 8.31 -18.97 3.41
N ALA A 154 7.67 -17.89 3.84
CA ALA A 154 7.55 -17.53 5.25
C ALA A 154 6.68 -18.52 6.05
N LEU A 155 5.65 -19.09 5.43
CA LEU A 155 4.68 -19.95 6.08
C LEU A 155 4.96 -21.45 5.85
N GLY A 156 5.98 -21.79 5.07
CA GLY A 156 6.38 -23.15 4.77
C GLY A 156 5.35 -23.91 3.92
N VAL A 157 4.75 -23.21 2.94
CA VAL A 157 3.74 -23.76 2.04
C VAL A 157 4.35 -23.88 0.65
N GLU A 158 4.32 -25.07 0.04
CA GLU A 158 4.86 -25.24 -1.32
C GLU A 158 3.98 -24.52 -2.36
N THR A 159 2.68 -24.69 -2.24
CA THR A 159 1.65 -23.97 -3.05
C THR A 159 0.25 -24.32 -2.54
N TRP A 160 -0.77 -23.65 -3.04
CA TRP A 160 -2.18 -23.94 -2.79
C TRP A 160 -3.03 -23.79 -4.04
N ASP A 161 -4.22 -24.40 -4.06
CA ASP A 161 -5.16 -24.31 -5.16
C ASP A 161 -6.12 -23.13 -4.99
N GLY A 162 -6.26 -22.34 -6.06
CA GLY A 162 -7.18 -21.20 -6.11
C GLY A 162 -6.73 -20.00 -5.25
N PRO A 163 -7.64 -19.09 -4.95
CA PRO A 163 -7.37 -17.99 -4.05
C PRO A 163 -7.37 -18.47 -2.59
N ALA A 164 -6.49 -17.87 -1.79
CA ALA A 164 -6.43 -18.07 -0.35
C ALA A 164 -6.76 -16.78 0.39
N LEU A 165 -7.04 -16.88 1.67
CA LEU A 165 -7.19 -15.78 2.59
C LEU A 165 -5.93 -15.69 3.44
N PHE A 166 -5.36 -14.51 3.56
CA PHE A 166 -4.27 -14.28 4.51
C PHE A 166 -4.71 -13.33 5.62
N GLU A 167 -4.21 -13.57 6.80
CA GLU A 167 -4.35 -12.73 7.97
C GLU A 167 -2.99 -12.09 8.27
N ILE A 168 -2.96 -10.80 8.48
CA ILE A 168 -1.76 -10.05 8.86
C ILE A 168 -1.88 -9.60 10.30
N GLU A 169 -0.78 -9.75 11.03
CA GLU A 169 -0.57 -9.18 12.35
C GLU A 169 0.65 -8.28 12.34
N SER A 170 0.53 -7.15 13.01
CA SER A 170 1.59 -6.17 13.20
C SER A 170 1.56 -5.65 14.63
N ASP A 171 2.75 -5.36 15.17
CA ASP A 171 2.93 -4.73 16.47
C ASP A 171 2.72 -3.21 16.43
N LYS A 172 2.46 -2.64 15.24
CA LYS A 172 2.22 -1.20 15.00
C LYS A 172 0.98 -0.99 14.15
N ASN A 173 0.46 0.24 14.18
CA ASN A 173 -0.56 0.66 13.23
C ASN A 173 -0.01 0.60 11.80
N PHE A 174 -0.81 0.11 10.89
CA PHE A 174 -0.41 -0.06 9.49
C PHE A 174 -1.54 0.30 8.53
N ALA A 175 -1.17 0.49 7.27
CA ALA A 175 -2.10 0.51 6.15
C ALA A 175 -1.76 -0.63 5.19
N LEU A 176 -2.77 -1.19 4.55
CA LEU A 176 -2.62 -2.33 3.67
C LEU A 176 -3.40 -2.14 2.37
N MET A 177 -2.80 -2.58 1.28
CA MET A 177 -3.43 -2.64 -0.04
C MET A 177 -2.99 -3.93 -0.74
N THR A 178 -3.93 -4.68 -1.29
CA THR A 178 -3.63 -5.83 -2.14
C THR A 178 -3.94 -5.51 -3.59
N LYS A 179 -2.92 -5.59 -4.42
CA LYS A 179 -2.98 -5.40 -5.86
C LYS A 179 -3.06 -6.75 -6.56
N LEU A 180 -4.01 -6.89 -7.48
CA LEU A 180 -4.12 -8.04 -8.36
C LEU A 180 -3.84 -7.61 -9.80
N THR A 181 -2.89 -8.27 -10.45
CA THR A 181 -2.52 -8.01 -11.86
C THR A 181 -2.91 -9.22 -12.70
N SER A 182 -3.73 -9.03 -13.71
CA SER A 182 -4.10 -10.07 -14.68
C SER A 182 -3.00 -10.31 -15.73
N PRO A 183 -3.04 -11.43 -16.47
CA PRO A 183 -2.10 -11.69 -17.57
C PRO A 183 -2.15 -10.64 -18.70
N SER A 184 -3.26 -9.94 -18.87
CA SER A 184 -3.42 -8.83 -19.83
C SER A 184 -2.88 -7.50 -19.30
N GLY A 185 -2.34 -7.46 -18.08
CA GLY A 185 -1.83 -6.24 -17.45
C GLY A 185 -2.91 -5.36 -16.79
N LEU A 186 -4.16 -5.82 -16.73
CA LEU A 186 -5.19 -5.13 -15.96
C LEU A 186 -4.89 -5.26 -14.47
N ILE A 187 -5.01 -4.15 -13.76
CA ILE A 187 -4.72 -4.07 -12.32
C ILE A 187 -5.98 -3.69 -11.57
N SER A 188 -6.24 -4.39 -10.47
CA SER A 188 -7.29 -4.05 -9.52
C SER A 188 -6.76 -4.01 -8.09
N ASN A 189 -7.39 -3.21 -7.25
CA ASN A 189 -7.22 -3.25 -5.81
C ASN A 189 -8.34 -4.12 -5.23
N THR A 190 -7.97 -5.12 -4.45
CA THR A 190 -8.93 -6.09 -3.88
C THR A 190 -9.40 -5.74 -2.47
N ASN A 191 -8.93 -4.63 -1.91
CA ASN A 191 -9.31 -4.17 -0.55
C ASN A 191 -10.46 -3.15 -0.55
N CYS A 192 -10.93 -2.69 -1.70
CA CYS A 192 -12.00 -1.70 -1.81
C CYS A 192 -13.36 -2.33 -2.00
#